data_e820cf61a30007f2e4fd632c8c11dd25
#
_entry.id   e820cf61a30007f2e4fd632c8c11dd25
#
_cell.length_a   1.000
_cell.length_b   1.000
_cell.length_c   1.000
_cell.angle_alpha   90.00
_cell.angle_beta   90.00
_cell.angle_gamma   90.00
#
_symmetry.space_group_name_H-M   'P 1'
#
loop_
_entity.id
_entity.type
_entity.pdbx_description
1 polymer ?
#
loop_
_entity_poly.entity_id
_entity_poly.type
_entity_poly.pdbx_seq_one_letter_code
_entity_poly.pdbx_strand_id
1 'polypeptide(L)'
;MRILFDQGTPVPLRELLPQHEVAVAYERGWSTLKNGELLDVAEPEGFEVFVTTDSRLKFQQNLGARPIAVVCLLSASWPRIQRALGAVIDAIDAARPGTCTDVEVA
;
A
#
# COMPACT_ATOMS: atom_id res chain seq x y z
N MET A 1 -9.27 -5.21 -7.15
CA MET A 1 -9.36 -4.06 -6.22
C MET A 1 -8.57 -2.89 -6.76
N ARG A 2 -8.93 -1.69 -6.35
CA ARG A 2 -8.14 -0.50 -6.65
C ARG A 2 -7.11 -0.28 -5.56
N ILE A 3 -5.85 -0.27 -5.94
CA ILE A 3 -4.71 -0.22 -5.02
C ILE A 3 -3.88 1.03 -5.32
N LEU A 4 -3.49 1.76 -4.28
CA LEU A 4 -2.57 2.88 -4.39
C LEU A 4 -1.24 2.52 -3.74
N PHE A 5 -0.14 2.72 -4.48
CA PHE A 5 1.22 2.63 -3.94
C PHE A 5 1.69 4.02 -3.53
N ASP A 6 2.29 4.13 -2.36
CA ASP A 6 3.02 5.33 -1.99
C ASP A 6 4.35 5.41 -2.75
N GLN A 7 5.10 6.49 -2.55
CA GLN A 7 6.34 6.71 -3.29
C GLN A 7 7.46 5.75 -2.90
N GLY A 8 7.41 5.19 -1.68
CA GLY A 8 8.42 4.24 -1.20
C GLY A 8 8.21 2.82 -1.72
N THR A 9 7.05 2.51 -2.26
CA THR A 9 6.73 1.17 -2.74
C THR A 9 7.27 0.99 -4.16
N PRO A 10 8.06 -0.06 -4.41
CA PRO A 10 8.65 -0.28 -5.74
C PRO A 10 7.59 -0.45 -6.83
N VAL A 11 7.66 0.38 -7.87
CA VAL A 11 6.72 0.36 -8.99
C VAL A 11 6.65 -1.00 -9.71
N PRO A 12 7.77 -1.74 -9.89
CA PRO A 12 7.73 -3.06 -10.54
C PRO A 12 6.78 -4.06 -9.89
N LEU A 13 6.45 -3.89 -8.60
CA LEU A 13 5.47 -4.76 -7.93
C LEU A 13 4.12 -4.72 -8.64
N ARG A 14 3.75 -3.60 -9.25
CA ARG A 14 2.49 -3.46 -9.99
C ARG A 14 2.31 -4.54 -11.06
N GLU A 15 3.39 -4.88 -11.76
CA GLU A 15 3.35 -5.88 -12.84
C GLU A 15 3.07 -7.29 -12.32
N LEU A 16 3.27 -7.52 -11.03
CA LEU A 16 3.02 -8.81 -10.39
C LEU A 16 1.65 -8.89 -9.72
N LEU A 17 0.81 -7.87 -9.92
CA LEU A 17 -0.55 -7.78 -9.40
C LEU A 17 -1.55 -7.57 -10.55
N PRO A 18 -1.56 -8.44 -11.59
CA PRO A 18 -2.37 -8.19 -12.80
C PRO A 18 -3.87 -8.25 -12.56
N GLN A 19 -4.32 -8.81 -11.43
CA GLN A 19 -5.73 -8.92 -11.09
C GLN A 19 -6.28 -7.65 -10.42
N HIS A 20 -5.40 -6.66 -10.17
CA HIS A 20 -5.76 -5.44 -9.47
C HIS A 20 -5.46 -4.22 -10.34
N GLU A 21 -6.23 -3.16 -10.11
CA GLU A 21 -5.98 -1.86 -10.72
C GLU A 21 -5.07 -1.07 -9.78
N VAL A 22 -3.79 -0.95 -10.14
CA VAL A 22 -2.77 -0.31 -9.30
C VAL A 22 -2.40 1.04 -9.85
N ALA A 23 -2.48 2.07 -9.01
CA ALA A 23 -1.99 3.40 -9.30
C ALA A 23 -0.82 3.73 -8.36
N VAL A 24 0.08 4.58 -8.83
CA VAL A 24 1.21 5.06 -8.06
C VAL A 24 1.00 6.53 -7.74
N ALA A 25 1.29 6.95 -6.52
CA ALA A 25 1.06 8.32 -6.07
C ALA A 25 1.68 9.37 -7.02
N TYR A 26 2.89 9.10 -7.50
CA TYR A 26 3.57 9.98 -8.45
C TYR A 26 2.72 10.21 -9.72
N GLU A 27 2.16 9.13 -10.28
CA GLU A 27 1.36 9.19 -11.51
C GLU A 27 0.06 9.97 -11.33
N ARG A 28 -0.43 10.06 -10.10
CA ARG A 28 -1.66 10.80 -9.78
C ARG A 28 -1.40 12.28 -9.47
N GLY A 29 -0.15 12.72 -9.53
CA GLY A 29 0.21 14.08 -9.16
C GLY A 29 0.25 14.31 -7.64
N TRP A 30 0.37 13.25 -6.85
CA TRP A 30 0.35 13.29 -5.38
C TRP A 30 1.73 13.12 -4.74
N SER A 31 2.79 13.35 -5.50
CA SER A 31 4.16 13.09 -5.05
C SER A 31 4.61 13.97 -3.87
N THR A 32 3.96 15.08 -3.64
CA THR A 32 4.29 15.98 -2.51
C THR A 32 3.49 15.69 -1.26
N LEU A 33 2.52 14.77 -1.32
CA LEU A 33 1.67 14.46 -0.18
C LEU A 33 2.35 13.46 0.76
N LYS A 34 2.17 13.65 2.06
CA LYS A 34 2.57 12.69 3.07
C LYS A 34 1.56 11.54 3.10
N ASN A 35 1.93 10.41 3.70
CA ASN A 35 1.08 9.22 3.66
C ASN A 35 -0.32 9.42 4.28
N GLY A 36 -0.44 10.19 5.35
CA GLY A 36 -1.76 10.54 5.89
C GLY A 36 -2.61 11.33 4.92
N GLU A 37 -1.99 12.26 4.21
CA GLU A 37 -2.66 13.06 3.17
C GLU A 37 -2.99 12.21 1.95
N LEU A 38 -2.13 11.24 1.60
CA LEU A 38 -2.41 10.29 0.52
C LEU A 38 -3.66 9.47 0.82
N LEU A 39 -3.82 9.02 2.07
CA LEU A 39 -5.02 8.29 2.47
C LEU A 39 -6.27 9.17 2.31
N ASP A 40 -6.18 10.44 2.68
CA ASP A 40 -7.30 11.39 2.60
C ASP A 40 -7.76 11.60 1.16
N VAL A 41 -6.85 11.62 0.18
CA VAL A 41 -7.22 11.79 -1.24
C VAL A 41 -7.56 10.45 -1.90
N ALA A 42 -7.01 9.34 -1.42
CA ALA A 42 -7.26 8.02 -1.99
C ALA A 42 -8.68 7.50 -1.69
N GLU A 43 -9.17 7.75 -0.49
CA GLU A 43 -10.47 7.23 -0.06
C GLU A 43 -11.63 7.69 -0.96
N PRO A 44 -11.81 9.01 -1.25
CA PRO A 44 -12.90 9.44 -2.12
C PRO A 44 -12.71 9.00 -3.58
N GLU A 45 -11.49 8.65 -3.99
CA GLU A 45 -11.23 8.15 -5.35
C GLU A 45 -11.50 6.66 -5.48
N GLY A 46 -11.97 6.00 -4.42
CA GLY A 46 -12.36 4.60 -4.46
C GLY A 46 -11.22 3.61 -4.31
N PHE A 47 -10.06 4.03 -3.85
CA PHE A 47 -8.98 3.09 -3.54
C PHE A 47 -9.34 2.27 -2.31
N GLU A 48 -9.15 0.97 -2.40
CA GLU A 48 -9.52 0.01 -1.36
C GLU A 48 -8.33 -0.41 -0.51
N VAL A 49 -7.12 -0.38 -1.09
CA VAL A 49 -5.89 -0.80 -0.44
C VAL A 49 -4.80 0.23 -0.69
N PHE A 50 -4.08 0.59 0.36
CA PHE A 50 -2.89 1.43 0.29
C PHE A 50 -1.68 0.59 0.66
N VAL A 51 -0.72 0.46 -0.26
CA VAL A 51 0.52 -0.27 -0.04
C VAL A 51 1.63 0.73 0.23
N THR A 52 2.30 0.58 1.35
CA THR A 52 3.35 1.49 1.81
C THR A 52 4.55 0.71 2.34
N THR A 53 5.69 1.37 2.43
CA THR A 53 6.86 0.86 3.15
C THR A 53 7.13 1.66 4.43
N ASP A 54 6.24 2.57 4.80
CA ASP A 54 6.36 3.38 6.02
C ASP A 54 5.76 2.65 7.22
N SER A 55 6.61 1.99 7.99
CA SER A 55 6.19 1.21 9.16
C SER A 55 5.64 2.06 10.31
N ARG A 56 5.80 3.40 10.25
CA ARG A 56 5.32 4.30 11.31
C ARG A 56 3.91 4.82 11.06
N LEU A 57 3.36 4.59 9.87
CA LEU A 57 2.05 5.13 9.50
C LEU A 57 0.95 4.74 10.49
N LYS A 58 0.96 3.48 10.94
CA LYS A 58 -0.04 2.97 11.89
C LYS A 58 0.00 3.67 13.26
N PHE A 59 1.14 4.29 13.61
CA PHE A 59 1.26 5.05 14.85
C PHE A 59 0.89 6.53 14.68
N GLN A 60 0.84 7.01 13.46
CA GLN A 60 0.56 8.41 13.13
C GLN A 60 -0.89 8.63 12.74
N GLN A 61 -1.61 7.57 12.36
CA GLN A 61 -2.97 7.62 11.84
C GLN A 61 -3.86 6.59 12.54
N ASN A 62 -5.12 6.96 12.75
CA ASN A 62 -6.11 6.00 13.22
C ASN A 62 -6.65 5.18 12.04
N LEU A 63 -5.89 4.17 11.64
CA LEU A 63 -6.22 3.37 10.46
C LEU A 63 -7.49 2.55 10.64
N GLY A 64 -7.82 2.15 11.88
CA GLY A 64 -9.04 1.41 12.16
C GLY A 64 -10.32 2.17 11.85
N ALA A 65 -10.27 3.51 11.83
CA ALA A 65 -11.43 4.34 11.53
C ALA A 65 -11.56 4.67 10.04
N ARG A 66 -10.62 4.21 9.18
CA ARG A 66 -10.64 4.53 7.76
C ARG A 66 -11.29 3.41 6.94
N PRO A 67 -11.99 3.76 5.84
CA PRO A 67 -12.61 2.77 4.95
C PRO A 67 -11.62 2.15 3.97
N ILE A 68 -10.34 2.24 4.21
CA ILE A 68 -9.28 1.70 3.37
C ILE A 68 -8.43 0.71 4.17
N ALA A 69 -7.91 -0.31 3.51
CA ALA A 69 -6.95 -1.24 4.11
C ALA A 69 -5.53 -0.76 3.84
N VAL A 70 -4.64 -0.97 4.79
CA VAL A 70 -3.22 -0.63 4.64
C VAL A 70 -2.40 -1.92 4.70
N VAL A 71 -1.53 -2.10 3.72
CA VAL A 71 -0.53 -3.18 3.71
C VAL A 71 0.85 -2.53 3.75
N CYS A 72 1.59 -2.80 4.81
CA CYS A 72 2.91 -2.23 5.02
C CYS A 72 3.98 -3.28 4.75
N LEU A 73 4.81 -3.04 3.75
CA LEU A 73 5.97 -3.87 3.47
C LEU A 73 7.12 -3.38 4.35
N LEU A 74 7.71 -4.26 5.14
CA LEU A 74 8.72 -3.86 6.13
C LEU A 74 10.12 -3.69 5.54
N SER A 75 10.22 -3.60 4.20
CA SER A 75 11.43 -3.21 3.48
C SER A 75 11.02 -2.61 2.13
N ALA A 76 11.77 -1.63 1.67
CA ALA A 76 11.63 -1.08 0.32
C ALA A 76 12.55 -1.78 -0.69
N SER A 77 13.29 -2.80 -0.28
CA SER A 77 14.19 -3.56 -1.13
C SER A 77 13.41 -4.41 -2.13
N TRP A 78 13.50 -4.07 -3.43
CA TRP A 78 12.83 -4.82 -4.48
C TRP A 78 13.24 -6.31 -4.50
N PRO A 79 14.53 -6.66 -4.42
CA PRO A 79 14.90 -8.08 -4.35
C PRO A 79 14.28 -8.84 -3.18
N ARG A 80 14.18 -8.21 -2.01
CA ARG A 80 13.56 -8.83 -0.84
C ARG A 80 12.06 -9.00 -1.02
N ILE A 81 11.39 -7.99 -1.56
CA ILE A 81 9.95 -8.05 -1.86
C ILE A 81 9.68 -9.17 -2.87
N GLN A 82 10.51 -9.32 -3.90
CA GLN A 82 10.36 -10.40 -4.86
C GLN A 82 10.46 -11.78 -4.21
N ARG A 83 11.37 -11.96 -3.26
CA ARG A 83 11.49 -13.24 -2.54
C ARG A 83 10.31 -13.53 -1.62
N ALA A 84 9.60 -12.51 -1.18
CA ALA A 84 8.44 -12.64 -0.31
C ALA A 84 7.12 -12.40 -1.05
N LEU A 85 7.13 -12.50 -2.39
CA LEU A 85 6.00 -12.11 -3.23
C LEU A 85 4.70 -12.81 -2.85
N GLY A 86 4.76 -14.11 -2.53
CA GLY A 86 3.57 -14.86 -2.11
C GLY A 86 2.91 -14.25 -0.87
N ALA A 87 3.70 -13.89 0.13
CA ALA A 87 3.20 -13.26 1.35
C ALA A 87 2.61 -11.87 1.07
N VAL A 88 3.23 -11.11 0.15
CA VAL A 88 2.74 -9.79 -0.25
C VAL A 88 1.38 -9.91 -0.94
N ILE A 89 1.27 -10.81 -1.90
CA ILE A 89 0.01 -11.03 -2.63
C ILE A 89 -1.08 -11.49 -1.68
N ASP A 90 -0.78 -12.44 -0.79
CA ASP A 90 -1.76 -12.96 0.18
C ASP A 90 -2.26 -11.84 1.10
N ALA A 91 -1.37 -10.96 1.57
CA ALA A 91 -1.75 -9.85 2.42
C ALA A 91 -2.67 -8.85 1.69
N ILE A 92 -2.37 -8.56 0.43
CA ILE A 92 -3.20 -7.68 -0.39
C ILE A 92 -4.57 -8.31 -0.64
N ASP A 93 -4.61 -9.58 -1.02
CA ASP A 93 -5.87 -10.27 -1.32
C ASP A 93 -6.75 -10.44 -0.08
N ALA A 94 -6.15 -10.55 1.10
CA ALA A 94 -6.87 -10.67 2.37
C ALA A 94 -7.19 -9.32 3.02
N ALA A 95 -6.76 -8.21 2.43
CA ALA A 95 -6.92 -6.87 3.03
C ALA A 95 -8.38 -6.48 3.16
N ARG A 96 -8.74 -5.88 4.29
CA ARG A 96 -10.10 -5.45 4.62
C ARG A 96 -10.11 -4.01 5.11
N PRO A 97 -11.19 -3.24 4.87
CA PRO A 97 -11.29 -1.87 5.36
C PRO A 97 -11.00 -1.78 6.86
N GLY A 98 -10.25 -0.76 7.23
CA GLY A 98 -9.92 -0.51 8.63
C GLY A 98 -8.82 -1.40 9.21
N THR A 99 -8.14 -2.18 8.37
CA THR A 99 -7.03 -3.03 8.83
C THR A 99 -5.68 -2.50 8.38
N CYS A 100 -4.65 -2.83 9.14
CA CYS A 100 -3.26 -2.58 8.78
C CYS A 100 -2.47 -3.88 8.97
N THR A 101 -1.90 -4.38 7.88
CA THR A 101 -1.15 -5.63 7.89
C THR A 101 0.31 -5.36 7.56
N ASP A 102 1.21 -5.73 8.48
CA ASP A 102 2.65 -5.68 8.21
C ASP A 102 3.08 -6.97 7.51
N VAL A 103 3.88 -6.84 6.47
CA VAL A 103 4.44 -7.98 5.73
C VAL A 103 5.96 -7.97 5.89
N GLU A 104 6.50 -9.00 6.51
CA GLU A 104 7.95 -9.19 6.58
C GLU A 104 8.48 -9.62 5.23
N VAL A 105 9.52 -8.93 4.77
CA VAL A 105 10.17 -9.19 3.48
C VAL A 105 11.68 -9.39 3.74
N ALA A 106 11.98 -10.47 4.44
CA ALA A 106 13.35 -10.78 4.88
C ALA A 106 14.32 -11.00 3.73
#